data_c37476d08d94411baa75047019388123
#
_entry.id   c37476d08d94411baa75047019388123
#
_cell.length_a   1.000
_cell.length_b   1.000
_cell.length_c   1.000
_cell.angle_alpha   90.00
_cell.angle_beta   90.00
_cell.angle_gamma   90.00
#
_symmetry.space_group_name_H-M   'P 1'
#
loop_
_entity.id
_entity.type
_entity.pdbx_description
1 polymer ?
#
loop_
_entity_poly.entity_id
_entity_poly.type
_entity_poly.pdbx_seq_one_letter_code
_entity_poly.pdbx_strand_id
1 'polypeptide(L)'
;MGYAYKDKSCILQRIIDKVTKEIFNATNDSEIDDIMTKYGIMLEESIVPINKRTSMILVLGALQGKKSGYQLIAKKLCIPEQNIQFIDDYSKMDTFNAEQLRYSDKYSDIIIGATPHSMKNKGDFSSVITMIENNPKEYPKLLKAIANNSLKITNSNFKELLKQTRYYQEMVA
;
A
#
# COMPACT_ATOMS: atom_id res chain seq x y z
N MET A 1 -6.56 40.14 -14.28
CA MET A 1 -6.75 39.47 -15.57
C MET A 1 -6.39 38.00 -15.41
N GLY A 2 -7.29 37.05 -15.72
CA GLY A 2 -7.01 35.61 -15.66
C GLY A 2 -6.64 35.08 -17.05
N TYR A 3 -5.73 34.11 -17.10
CA TYR A 3 -5.40 33.42 -18.35
C TYR A 3 -6.60 32.65 -18.90
N ALA A 4 -6.83 32.72 -20.21
CA ALA A 4 -7.83 31.88 -20.89
C ALA A 4 -7.44 30.39 -20.81
N TYR A 5 -8.42 29.48 -20.96
CA TYR A 5 -8.19 28.04 -20.86
C TYR A 5 -7.13 27.53 -21.85
N LYS A 6 -7.15 28.06 -23.11
CA LYS A 6 -6.13 27.77 -24.13
C LYS A 6 -4.72 28.15 -23.69
N ASP A 7 -4.58 29.30 -23.03
CA ASP A 7 -3.28 29.78 -22.57
C ASP A 7 -2.76 28.89 -21.43
N LYS A 8 -3.63 28.47 -20.52
CA LYS A 8 -3.29 27.56 -19.42
C LYS A 8 -2.81 26.21 -19.96
N SER A 9 -3.48 25.64 -20.96
CA SER A 9 -3.09 24.38 -21.59
C SER A 9 -1.72 24.49 -22.27
N CYS A 10 -1.47 25.59 -23.00
CA CYS A 10 -0.19 25.83 -23.66
C CYS A 10 0.95 26.02 -22.64
N ILE A 11 0.69 26.73 -21.53
CA ILE A 11 1.66 26.90 -20.44
C ILE A 11 1.97 25.55 -19.79
N LEU A 12 0.95 24.75 -19.51
CA LEU A 12 1.13 23.43 -18.92
C LEU A 12 1.99 22.52 -19.80
N GLN A 13 1.71 22.48 -21.12
CA GLN A 13 2.49 21.67 -22.05
C GLN A 13 3.96 22.10 -22.07
N ARG A 14 4.24 23.41 -22.10
CA ARG A 14 5.63 23.93 -22.06
C ARG A 14 6.36 23.57 -20.77
N ILE A 15 5.64 23.56 -19.62
CA ILE A 15 6.22 23.15 -18.34
C ILE A 15 6.57 21.66 -18.38
N ILE A 16 5.64 20.82 -18.85
CA ILE A 16 5.85 19.37 -18.98
C ILE A 16 7.06 19.09 -19.88
N ASP A 17 7.11 19.72 -21.07
CA ASP A 17 8.20 19.52 -22.03
C ASP A 17 9.56 19.93 -21.44
N LYS A 18 9.58 21.03 -20.66
CA LYS A 18 10.79 21.52 -20.02
C LYS A 18 11.29 20.58 -18.94
N VAL A 19 10.41 20.19 -18.00
CA VAL A 19 10.74 19.27 -16.90
C VAL A 19 11.16 17.91 -17.45
N THR A 20 10.44 17.40 -18.44
CA THR A 20 10.78 16.14 -19.11
C THR A 20 12.20 16.18 -19.68
N LYS A 21 12.57 17.24 -20.40
CA LYS A 21 13.92 17.39 -20.95
C LYS A 21 15.00 17.46 -19.86
N GLU A 22 14.75 18.18 -18.78
CA GLU A 22 15.70 18.28 -17.67
C GLU A 22 15.94 16.89 -17.02
N ILE A 23 14.87 16.13 -16.77
CA ILE A 23 14.96 14.78 -16.18
C ILE A 23 15.70 13.80 -17.10
N PHE A 24 15.37 13.77 -18.40
CA PHE A 24 16.04 12.87 -19.35
C PHE A 24 17.50 13.23 -19.62
N ASN A 25 17.92 14.48 -19.36
CA ASN A 25 19.30 14.91 -19.48
C ASN A 25 20.10 14.73 -18.19
N ALA A 26 19.45 14.44 -17.07
CA ALA A 26 20.14 14.17 -15.79
C ALA A 26 20.97 12.89 -15.92
N THR A 27 22.20 12.93 -15.43
CA THR A 27 23.19 11.84 -15.54
C THR A 27 23.31 11.01 -14.26
N ASN A 28 22.76 11.50 -13.15
CA ASN A 28 22.79 10.85 -11.86
C ASN A 28 21.57 11.25 -10.98
N ASP A 29 21.34 10.49 -9.91
CA ASP A 29 20.20 10.67 -9.01
C ASP A 29 20.21 12.04 -8.30
N SER A 30 21.38 12.60 -7.98
CA SER A 30 21.49 13.92 -7.34
C SER A 30 20.99 15.05 -8.22
N GLU A 31 21.22 14.98 -9.53
CA GLU A 31 20.70 15.95 -10.50
C GLU A 31 19.16 15.83 -10.63
N ILE A 32 18.62 14.62 -10.50
CA ILE A 32 17.17 14.39 -10.48
C ILE A 32 16.57 15.00 -9.22
N ASP A 33 17.20 14.81 -8.03
CA ASP A 33 16.74 15.38 -6.76
C ASP A 33 16.77 16.92 -6.79
N ASP A 34 17.78 17.51 -7.41
CA ASP A 34 17.87 18.98 -7.60
C ASP A 34 16.74 19.50 -8.52
N ILE A 35 16.44 18.80 -9.60
CA ILE A 35 15.33 19.14 -10.51
C ILE A 35 14.01 19.06 -9.77
N MET A 36 13.81 18.01 -8.99
CA MET A 36 12.60 17.82 -8.21
C MET A 36 12.41 18.91 -7.15
N THR A 37 13.48 19.24 -6.43
CA THR A 37 13.48 20.33 -5.46
C THR A 37 13.18 21.69 -6.13
N LYS A 38 13.79 21.96 -7.28
CA LYS A 38 13.56 23.17 -8.08
C LYS A 38 12.09 23.37 -8.48
N TYR A 39 11.39 22.27 -8.78
CA TYR A 39 9.97 22.32 -9.19
C TYR A 39 8.99 22.07 -8.05
N GLY A 40 9.48 21.89 -6.82
CA GLY A 40 8.64 21.57 -5.65
C GLY A 40 7.97 20.19 -5.78
N ILE A 41 8.56 19.31 -6.58
CA ILE A 41 8.07 17.95 -6.76
C ILE A 41 8.65 17.13 -5.62
N MET A 42 7.84 16.74 -4.67
CA MET A 42 8.21 15.67 -3.76
C MET A 42 7.90 14.35 -4.44
N LEU A 43 8.88 13.45 -4.57
CA LEU A 43 8.57 12.05 -4.75
C LEU A 43 7.88 11.60 -3.46
N GLU A 44 6.57 11.69 -3.42
CA GLU A 44 5.85 10.74 -2.61
C GLU A 44 6.40 9.38 -3.04
N GLU A 45 6.90 8.60 -2.08
CA GLU A 45 7.52 7.28 -2.27
C GLU A 45 6.83 6.59 -3.44
N SER A 46 7.57 6.22 -4.45
CA SER A 46 7.09 5.80 -5.77
C SER A 46 5.81 4.97 -5.65
N ILE A 47 4.68 5.63 -5.78
CA ILE A 47 3.38 4.97 -5.73
C ILE A 47 3.28 4.24 -7.06
N VAL A 48 3.76 3.00 -7.08
CA VAL A 48 3.48 2.11 -8.21
C VAL A 48 1.96 2.10 -8.37
N PRO A 49 1.44 2.54 -9.53
CA PRO A 49 -0.01 2.63 -9.70
C PRO A 49 -0.63 1.27 -9.44
N ILE A 50 -1.60 1.23 -8.53
CA ILE A 50 -2.27 -0.02 -8.17
C ILE A 50 -3.16 -0.44 -9.35
N ASN A 51 -2.92 -1.62 -9.89
CA ASN A 51 -3.86 -2.20 -10.82
C ASN A 51 -5.11 -2.67 -10.05
N LYS A 52 -6.15 -1.85 -10.03
CA LYS A 52 -7.40 -2.10 -9.31
C LYS A 52 -8.06 -3.45 -9.64
N ARG A 53 -7.77 -4.03 -10.81
CA ARG A 53 -8.33 -5.32 -11.22
C ARG A 53 -7.57 -6.51 -10.63
N THR A 54 -6.28 -6.38 -10.42
CA THR A 54 -5.39 -7.47 -10.01
C THR A 54 -4.84 -7.32 -8.62
N SER A 55 -4.73 -6.08 -8.09
CA SER A 55 -4.20 -5.84 -6.74
C SER A 55 -5.16 -6.30 -5.65
N MET A 56 -4.61 -6.87 -4.60
CA MET A 56 -5.34 -7.41 -3.46
C MET A 56 -4.89 -6.76 -2.15
N ILE A 57 -5.83 -6.66 -1.21
CA ILE A 57 -5.54 -6.36 0.20
C ILE A 57 -5.33 -7.69 0.90
N LEU A 58 -4.15 -7.92 1.49
CA LEU A 58 -3.89 -9.08 2.31
C LEU A 58 -4.30 -8.79 3.76
N VAL A 59 -5.15 -9.62 4.33
CA VAL A 59 -5.52 -9.62 5.76
C VAL A 59 -4.86 -10.82 6.41
N LEU A 60 -3.85 -10.58 7.25
CA LEU A 60 -3.01 -11.60 7.86
C LEU A 60 -3.14 -11.54 9.38
N GLY A 61 -3.72 -12.56 9.98
CA GLY A 61 -3.87 -12.67 11.43
C GLY A 61 -5.26 -13.14 11.87
N ALA A 62 -5.35 -13.56 13.14
CA ALA A 62 -6.59 -14.06 13.71
C ALA A 62 -7.68 -12.98 13.77
N LEU A 63 -8.85 -13.28 13.22
CA LEU A 63 -10.02 -12.41 13.25
C LEU A 63 -10.77 -12.55 14.58
N GLN A 64 -11.20 -11.42 15.14
CA GLN A 64 -12.09 -11.42 16.32
C GLN A 64 -13.54 -11.46 15.85
N GLY A 65 -14.06 -12.68 15.63
CA GLY A 65 -15.40 -12.90 15.14
C GLY A 65 -15.48 -13.64 13.80
N LYS A 66 -16.67 -13.67 13.22
CA LYS A 66 -16.91 -14.41 11.98
C LYS A 66 -16.37 -13.66 10.77
N LYS A 67 -15.65 -14.35 9.88
CA LYS A 67 -15.12 -13.82 8.61
C LYS A 67 -16.17 -13.12 7.76
N SER A 68 -17.41 -13.63 7.74
CA SER A 68 -18.53 -13.02 7.01
C SER A 68 -18.82 -11.57 7.43
N GLY A 69 -18.57 -11.21 8.69
CA GLY A 69 -18.70 -9.82 9.16
C GLY A 69 -17.70 -8.89 8.50
N TYR A 70 -16.45 -9.33 8.33
CA TYR A 70 -15.38 -8.59 7.67
C TYR A 70 -15.64 -8.47 6.16
N GLN A 71 -16.11 -9.53 5.52
CA GLN A 71 -16.53 -9.50 4.11
C GLN A 71 -17.67 -8.50 3.88
N LEU A 72 -18.64 -8.44 4.80
CA LEU A 72 -19.74 -7.47 4.74
C LEU A 72 -19.23 -6.02 4.89
N ILE A 73 -18.25 -5.78 5.76
CA ILE A 73 -17.61 -4.45 5.90
C ILE A 73 -16.94 -4.04 4.61
N ALA A 74 -16.15 -4.92 3.99
CA ALA A 74 -15.50 -4.68 2.71
C ALA A 74 -16.52 -4.37 1.60
N LYS A 75 -17.58 -5.16 1.51
CA LYS A 75 -18.68 -4.93 0.56
C LYS A 75 -19.35 -3.56 0.73
N LYS A 76 -19.57 -3.12 1.99
CA LYS A 76 -20.12 -1.78 2.27
C LYS A 76 -19.20 -0.65 1.86
N LEU A 77 -17.90 -0.90 1.76
CA LEU A 77 -16.89 0.02 1.25
C LEU A 77 -16.64 -0.17 -0.25
N CYS A 78 -17.51 -0.89 -0.95
CA CYS A 78 -17.41 -1.18 -2.39
C CYS A 78 -16.10 -1.88 -2.80
N ILE A 79 -15.44 -2.59 -1.87
CA ILE A 79 -14.25 -3.39 -2.17
C ILE A 79 -14.73 -4.80 -2.58
N PRO A 80 -14.42 -5.25 -3.82
CA PRO A 80 -14.84 -6.57 -4.30
C PRO A 80 -14.19 -7.69 -3.49
N GLU A 81 -14.89 -8.80 -3.30
CA GLU A 81 -14.40 -9.93 -2.50
C GLU A 81 -13.11 -10.54 -3.06
N GLN A 82 -12.96 -10.58 -4.38
CA GLN A 82 -11.75 -11.05 -5.06
C GLN A 82 -10.51 -10.19 -4.81
N ASN A 83 -10.68 -8.96 -4.35
CA ASN A 83 -9.58 -8.04 -4.05
C ASN A 83 -9.17 -8.05 -2.58
N ILE A 84 -9.70 -8.97 -1.77
CA ILE A 84 -9.28 -9.18 -0.38
C ILE A 84 -8.97 -10.66 -0.16
N GLN A 85 -7.77 -10.94 0.31
CA GLN A 85 -7.36 -12.28 0.70
C GLN A 85 -7.22 -12.33 2.22
N PHE A 86 -7.94 -13.26 2.86
CA PHE A 86 -7.84 -13.51 4.30
C PHE A 86 -6.96 -14.75 4.55
N ILE A 87 -5.96 -14.58 5.40
CA ILE A 87 -5.15 -15.65 6.00
C ILE A 87 -5.37 -15.53 7.52
N ASP A 88 -6.48 -16.09 7.99
CA ASP A 88 -7.01 -15.98 9.34
C ASP A 88 -6.95 -17.29 10.14
N ASP A 89 -6.56 -18.36 9.48
CA ASP A 89 -6.34 -19.68 10.09
C ASP A 89 -4.88 -19.84 10.50
N TYR A 90 -4.65 -20.33 11.74
CA TYR A 90 -3.32 -20.45 12.32
C TYR A 90 -2.40 -21.35 11.49
N SER A 91 -2.92 -22.47 10.97
CA SER A 91 -2.15 -23.41 10.16
C SER A 91 -1.74 -22.80 8.81
N LYS A 92 -2.61 -21.97 8.23
CA LYS A 92 -2.31 -21.23 6.99
C LYS A 92 -1.32 -20.11 7.22
N MET A 93 -1.41 -19.42 8.35
CA MET A 93 -0.43 -18.39 8.73
C MET A 93 0.95 -18.98 8.94
N ASP A 94 1.05 -20.13 9.61
CA ASP A 94 2.32 -20.81 9.89
C ASP A 94 3.03 -21.28 8.61
N THR A 95 2.26 -21.69 7.61
CA THR A 95 2.78 -22.13 6.30
C THR A 95 2.92 -20.98 5.29
N PHE A 96 2.44 -19.79 5.60
CA PHE A 96 2.50 -18.65 4.70
C PHE A 96 3.95 -18.19 4.51
N ASN A 97 4.38 -18.14 3.25
CA ASN A 97 5.70 -17.63 2.91
C ASN A 97 5.68 -16.08 2.84
N ALA A 98 6.25 -15.42 3.85
CA ALA A 98 6.29 -13.96 3.92
C ALA A 98 7.19 -13.33 2.84
N GLU A 99 8.16 -14.06 2.29
CA GLU A 99 9.05 -13.56 1.24
C GLU A 99 8.31 -13.27 -0.08
N GLN A 100 7.19 -13.95 -0.34
CA GLN A 100 6.35 -13.66 -1.51
C GLN A 100 5.70 -12.27 -1.49
N LEU A 101 5.77 -11.56 -0.35
CA LEU A 101 5.30 -10.18 -0.24
C LEU A 101 6.31 -9.18 -0.78
N ARG A 102 7.58 -9.55 -0.86
CA ARG A 102 8.67 -8.71 -1.32
C ARG A 102 8.52 -8.44 -2.82
N TYR A 103 8.49 -7.17 -3.21
CA TYR A 103 8.26 -6.71 -4.59
C TYR A 103 7.01 -7.33 -5.25
N SER A 104 5.97 -7.57 -4.44
CA SER A 104 4.76 -8.23 -4.92
C SER A 104 3.85 -7.29 -5.70
N ASP A 105 3.57 -7.61 -6.96
CA ASP A 105 2.55 -6.94 -7.78
C ASP A 105 1.13 -7.39 -7.41
N LYS A 106 1.01 -8.47 -6.64
CA LYS A 106 -0.28 -9.05 -6.24
C LYS A 106 -0.95 -8.25 -5.13
N TYR A 107 -0.16 -7.77 -4.16
CA TYR A 107 -0.71 -7.11 -2.98
C TYR A 107 -0.36 -5.62 -2.98
N SER A 108 -1.36 -4.77 -2.81
CA SER A 108 -1.17 -3.32 -2.60
C SER A 108 -0.95 -2.97 -1.13
N ASP A 109 -1.64 -3.69 -0.26
CA ASP A 109 -1.71 -3.41 1.17
C ASP A 109 -1.73 -4.69 2.00
N ILE A 110 -1.20 -4.60 3.22
CA ILE A 110 -1.23 -5.66 4.22
C ILE A 110 -1.88 -5.11 5.49
N ILE A 111 -3.00 -5.69 5.90
CA ILE A 111 -3.59 -5.47 7.23
C ILE A 111 -3.16 -6.62 8.11
N ILE A 112 -2.33 -6.36 9.12
CA ILE A 112 -1.77 -7.40 9.98
C ILE A 112 -2.31 -7.31 11.41
N GLY A 113 -2.73 -8.45 11.93
CA GLY A 113 -3.11 -8.64 13.34
C GLY A 113 -2.14 -9.56 14.07
N ALA A 114 -2.64 -10.28 15.06
CA ALA A 114 -1.85 -11.30 15.77
C ALA A 114 -1.52 -12.46 14.82
N THR A 115 -0.23 -12.75 14.68
CA THR A 115 0.31 -13.84 13.87
C THR A 115 1.16 -14.77 14.74
N PRO A 116 1.33 -16.05 14.34
CA PRO A 116 2.25 -16.95 15.00
C PRO A 116 3.70 -16.43 14.96
N HIS A 117 4.45 -16.64 16.04
CA HIS A 117 5.90 -16.35 16.04
C HIS A 117 6.69 -17.30 15.12
N SER A 118 6.10 -18.45 14.79
CA SER A 118 6.68 -19.51 13.94
C SER A 118 6.56 -19.25 12.43
N MET A 119 5.99 -18.12 11.99
CA MET A 119 5.86 -17.83 10.56
C MET A 119 7.19 -17.99 9.84
N LYS A 120 7.14 -18.69 8.69
CA LYS A 120 8.32 -19.02 7.89
C LYS A 120 8.83 -17.84 7.06
N ASN A 121 10.11 -17.92 6.68
CA ASN A 121 10.74 -16.99 5.72
C ASN A 121 10.66 -15.51 6.11
N LYS A 122 10.87 -15.23 7.38
CA LYS A 122 11.08 -13.87 7.91
C LYS A 122 12.57 -13.48 7.97
N GLY A 123 13.45 -14.32 7.42
CA GLY A 123 14.89 -14.14 7.48
C GLY A 123 15.40 -14.04 8.93
N ASP A 124 16.36 -13.17 9.16
CA ASP A 124 16.96 -12.91 10.50
C ASP A 124 16.07 -12.02 11.39
N PHE A 125 14.87 -11.62 10.91
CA PHE A 125 13.97 -10.75 11.66
C PHE A 125 13.18 -11.50 12.72
N SER A 126 12.90 -10.85 13.84
CA SER A 126 12.11 -11.42 14.96
C SER A 126 10.64 -11.69 14.56
N SER A 127 10.11 -10.90 13.62
CA SER A 127 8.75 -11.05 13.10
C SER A 127 8.61 -10.56 11.66
N VAL A 128 7.54 -10.98 10.99
CA VAL A 128 7.17 -10.48 9.65
C VAL A 128 6.92 -8.96 9.68
N ILE A 129 6.36 -8.44 10.77
CA ILE A 129 6.13 -7.00 10.94
C ILE A 129 7.46 -6.26 10.90
N THR A 130 8.44 -6.67 11.71
CA THR A 130 9.76 -6.04 11.77
C THR A 130 10.48 -6.12 10.43
N MET A 131 10.34 -7.23 9.72
CA MET A 131 10.90 -7.40 8.38
C MET A 131 10.35 -6.36 7.40
N ILE A 132 9.03 -6.16 7.38
CA ILE A 132 8.38 -5.20 6.49
C ILE A 132 8.69 -3.75 6.90
N GLU A 133 8.66 -3.45 8.21
CA GLU A 133 8.94 -2.09 8.72
C GLU A 133 10.38 -1.64 8.46
N ASN A 134 11.33 -2.55 8.45
CA ASN A 134 12.73 -2.23 8.13
C ASN A 134 13.00 -2.05 6.63
N ASN A 135 12.10 -2.54 5.78
CA ASN A 135 12.25 -2.49 4.32
C ASN A 135 10.96 -2.01 3.62
N PRO A 136 10.41 -0.84 3.98
CA PRO A 136 9.07 -0.42 3.52
C PRO A 136 8.97 -0.23 2.00
N LYS A 137 10.09 0.00 1.31
CA LYS A 137 10.12 0.17 -0.15
C LYS A 137 10.01 -1.17 -0.92
N GLU A 138 10.25 -2.29 -0.25
CA GLU A 138 10.26 -3.61 -0.86
C GLU A 138 8.93 -4.37 -0.66
N TYR A 139 8.08 -3.86 0.22
CA TYR A 139 6.84 -4.52 0.62
C TYR A 139 5.60 -3.65 0.38
N PRO A 140 4.41 -4.29 0.22
CA PRO A 140 3.14 -3.57 0.23
C PRO A 140 2.97 -2.74 1.52
N LYS A 141 2.13 -1.70 1.45
CA LYS A 141 1.86 -0.84 2.61
C LYS A 141 1.36 -1.64 3.80
N LEU A 142 2.06 -1.56 4.92
CA LEU A 142 1.71 -2.26 6.16
C LEU A 142 0.77 -1.42 7.03
N LEU A 143 -0.35 -2.00 7.43
CA LEU A 143 -1.32 -1.44 8.35
C LEU A 143 -1.50 -2.40 9.55
N LYS A 144 -1.10 -1.95 10.74
CA LYS A 144 -1.21 -2.77 11.96
C LYS A 144 -2.59 -2.63 12.60
N ALA A 145 -3.29 -3.75 12.76
CA ALA A 145 -4.56 -3.79 13.46
C ALA A 145 -4.32 -3.87 14.96
N ILE A 146 -4.51 -2.76 15.66
CA ILE A 146 -4.29 -2.65 17.11
C ILE A 146 -5.63 -2.43 17.80
N ALA A 147 -5.88 -3.19 18.86
CA ALA A 147 -6.98 -2.99 19.80
C ALA A 147 -6.50 -3.32 21.21
N ASN A 148 -6.81 -2.48 22.18
CA ASN A 148 -6.40 -2.64 23.58
C ASN A 148 -4.88 -2.88 23.72
N ASN A 149 -4.06 -2.08 23.06
CA ASN A 149 -2.59 -2.15 23.05
C ASN A 149 -2.01 -3.50 22.58
N SER A 150 -2.78 -4.30 21.84
CA SER A 150 -2.32 -5.55 21.25
C SER A 150 -2.70 -5.67 19.77
N LEU A 151 -1.94 -6.45 19.04
CA LEU A 151 -2.26 -6.79 17.65
C LEU A 151 -3.53 -7.63 17.61
N LYS A 152 -4.60 -7.07 17.02
CA LYS A 152 -5.91 -7.71 17.04
C LYS A 152 -6.80 -7.12 15.96
N ILE A 153 -7.32 -7.97 15.05
CA ILE A 153 -8.24 -7.54 14.01
C ILE A 153 -9.67 -7.63 14.56
N THR A 154 -10.30 -6.47 14.71
CA THR A 154 -11.71 -6.32 15.11
C THR A 154 -12.52 -5.69 13.98
N ASN A 155 -13.84 -5.85 13.98
CA ASN A 155 -14.70 -5.22 12.97
C ASN A 155 -14.52 -3.68 12.90
N SER A 156 -14.32 -3.05 14.07
CA SER A 156 -14.18 -1.59 14.15
C SER A 156 -12.88 -1.11 13.54
N ASN A 157 -11.72 -1.66 13.98
CA ASN A 157 -10.44 -1.23 13.42
C ASN A 157 -10.25 -1.66 11.97
N PHE A 158 -10.77 -2.82 11.58
CA PHE A 158 -10.71 -3.30 10.21
C PHE A 158 -11.38 -2.32 9.22
N LYS A 159 -12.56 -1.80 9.58
CA LYS A 159 -13.25 -0.79 8.76
C LYS A 159 -12.40 0.46 8.54
N GLU A 160 -11.77 0.97 9.59
CA GLU A 160 -10.94 2.17 9.49
C GLU A 160 -9.61 1.89 8.77
N LEU A 161 -9.02 0.72 8.96
CA LEU A 161 -7.81 0.32 8.23
C LEU A 161 -8.07 0.13 6.74
N LEU A 162 -9.22 -0.43 6.34
CA LEU A 162 -9.59 -0.54 4.93
C LEU A 162 -9.61 0.81 4.23
N LYS A 163 -10.11 1.87 4.90
CA LYS A 163 -10.11 3.23 4.35
C LYS A 163 -8.70 3.83 4.21
N GLN A 164 -7.74 3.32 4.97
CA GLN A 164 -6.34 3.75 4.92
C GLN A 164 -5.51 2.97 3.90
N THR A 165 -6.06 1.91 3.31
CA THR A 165 -5.38 1.16 2.26
C THR A 165 -5.17 2.02 1.01
N ARG A 166 -4.06 1.84 0.31
CA ARG A 166 -3.81 2.44 -1.00
C ARG A 166 -4.92 2.04 -1.97
N TYR A 167 -5.33 0.77 -1.92
CA TYR A 167 -6.43 0.26 -2.74
C TYR A 167 -7.70 1.10 -2.61
N TYR A 168 -8.15 1.38 -1.37
CA TYR A 168 -9.35 2.17 -1.13
C TYR A 168 -9.17 3.64 -1.52
N GLN A 169 -8.04 4.24 -1.16
CA GLN A 169 -7.75 5.64 -1.46
C GLN A 169 -7.73 5.92 -2.96
N GLU A 170 -7.12 5.04 -3.76
CA GLU A 170 -7.14 5.16 -5.21
C GLU A 170 -8.50 4.84 -5.85
N MET A 171 -9.37 4.08 -5.16
CA MET A 171 -10.72 3.80 -5.63
C MET A 171 -11.66 5.00 -5.46
N VAL A 172 -11.44 5.80 -4.39
CA VAL A 172 -12.28 6.95 -4.02
C VAL A 172 -11.78 8.24 -4.68
N ALA A 173 -10.49 8.31 -5.05
CA ALA A 173 -9.90 9.43 -5.79
C ALA A 173 -10.34 9.46 -7.25
#